data_8d731ce2e54537126a6110d550794cf9
#
_entry.id   8d731ce2e54537126a6110d550794cf9
#
_cell.length_a   1.000
_cell.length_b   1.000
_cell.length_c   1.000
_cell.angle_alpha   90.00
_cell.angle_beta   90.00
_cell.angle_gamma   90.00
#
_symmetry.space_group_name_H-M   'P 1'
#
loop_
_entity.id
_entity.type
_entity.pdbx_description
1 polymer ?
#
loop_
_entity_poly.entity_id
_entity_poly.type
_entity_poly.pdbx_seq_one_letter_code
_entity_poly.pdbx_strand_id
1 'polypeptide(L)'
;MLATLLAKAAAVPAALVMAVTAAGPHHPTGIDPDAPVITRDDIVIHAPLDRVWKIQTDVEAWPAWQPDVTEVTKQTPGPLRAGSVFVWSVHGLKDITSTVQQVRPRHRIVWGGPAQGITAVHVWTFTRARDGVHVHTEESWSGAPVESDTAALQAALDASLDAWLHNLKARAER
;
A
#
# COMPACT_ATOMS: atom_id res chain seq x y z
N MET A 1 83.17 15.62 6.63
CA MET A 1 82.20 15.96 7.69
C MET A 1 80.84 15.50 7.17
N LEU A 2 80.38 14.37 7.70
CA LEU A 2 79.13 13.69 7.26
C LEU A 2 77.94 14.34 7.94
N ALA A 3 76.94 14.75 7.16
CA ALA A 3 75.64 15.14 7.66
C ALA A 3 74.68 13.97 7.43
N THR A 4 74.18 13.40 8.52
CA THR A 4 73.26 12.30 8.56
C THR A 4 71.81 12.85 8.40
N LEU A 5 71.10 12.51 7.31
CA LEU A 5 69.70 12.82 7.11
C LEU A 5 68.85 11.68 7.68
N LEU A 6 68.11 11.96 8.77
CA LEU A 6 67.05 11.10 9.25
C LEU A 6 65.79 11.30 8.41
N ALA A 7 65.39 10.25 7.70
CA ALA A 7 64.10 10.21 7.07
C ALA A 7 63.01 9.81 8.12
N LYS A 8 62.11 10.74 8.41
CA LYS A 8 60.88 10.46 9.15
C LYS A 8 59.84 9.84 8.22
N ALA A 9 59.55 8.57 8.43
CA ALA A 9 58.40 7.90 7.82
C ALA A 9 57.09 8.39 8.50
N ALA A 10 56.28 9.12 7.76
CA ALA A 10 54.96 9.47 8.23
C ALA A 10 54.00 8.29 7.99
N ALA A 11 53.46 7.69 9.06
CA ALA A 11 52.42 6.69 8.97
C ALA A 11 51.09 7.38 8.59
N VAL A 12 50.52 6.98 7.48
CA VAL A 12 49.18 7.40 7.03
C VAL A 12 48.17 6.53 7.78
N PRO A 13 47.23 7.11 8.55
CA PRO A 13 46.19 6.30 9.17
C PRO A 13 45.24 5.79 8.07
N ALA A 14 45.06 4.47 8.02
CA ALA A 14 44.02 3.86 7.19
C ALA A 14 42.66 4.31 7.71
N ALA A 15 41.97 5.20 6.98
CA ALA A 15 40.60 5.56 7.26
C ALA A 15 39.72 4.34 6.98
N LEU A 16 39.16 3.77 8.05
CA LEU A 16 38.13 2.74 7.94
C LEU A 16 36.87 3.37 7.35
N VAL A 17 36.64 3.18 6.06
CA VAL A 17 35.38 3.55 5.39
C VAL A 17 34.34 2.57 5.87
N MET A 18 33.56 2.97 6.88
CA MET A 18 32.33 2.27 7.23
C MET A 18 31.36 2.46 6.07
N ALA A 19 31.14 1.41 5.29
CA ALA A 19 30.05 1.35 4.34
C ALA A 19 28.73 1.38 5.13
N VAL A 20 28.12 2.56 5.24
CA VAL A 20 26.73 2.67 5.65
C VAL A 20 25.90 2.05 4.54
N THR A 21 25.52 0.80 4.68
CA THR A 21 24.47 0.21 3.84
C THR A 21 23.19 0.98 4.16
N ALA A 22 22.83 1.91 3.30
CA ALA A 22 21.52 2.53 3.34
C ALA A 22 20.52 1.38 3.19
N ALA A 23 19.83 1.02 4.27
CA ALA A 23 18.64 0.19 4.18
C ALA A 23 17.71 0.93 3.21
N GLY A 24 17.38 0.30 2.08
CA GLY A 24 16.40 0.84 1.14
C GLY A 24 15.09 1.11 1.89
N PRO A 25 14.23 1.99 1.36
CA PRO A 25 12.99 2.31 2.02
C PRO A 25 12.22 1.01 2.31
N HIS A 26 12.05 0.70 3.60
CA HIS A 26 11.19 -0.39 4.03
C HIS A 26 9.76 0.01 3.67
N HIS A 27 9.26 -0.50 2.55
CA HIS A 27 7.85 -0.40 2.24
C HIS A 27 7.10 -1.32 3.22
N PRO A 28 6.14 -0.82 3.99
CA PRO A 28 5.38 -1.64 4.91
C PRO A 28 4.67 -2.75 4.12
N THR A 29 4.78 -3.98 4.59
CA THR A 29 4.08 -5.12 4.00
C THR A 29 2.74 -5.41 4.68
N GLY A 30 2.30 -4.53 5.58
CA GLY A 30 1.06 -4.58 6.33
C GLY A 30 0.65 -3.19 6.80
N ILE A 31 -0.52 -3.10 7.44
CA ILE A 31 -1.01 -1.87 8.05
C ILE A 31 -0.07 -1.42 9.19
N ASP A 32 -0.16 -0.16 9.54
CA ASP A 32 0.45 0.38 10.75
C ASP A 32 -0.43 -0.02 11.96
N PRO A 33 0.07 -0.89 12.86
CA PRO A 33 -0.73 -1.35 14.01
C PRO A 33 -0.95 -0.27 15.06
N ASP A 34 -0.18 0.81 15.04
CA ASP A 34 -0.25 1.93 15.98
C ASP A 34 -1.03 3.13 15.41
N ALA A 35 -1.58 3.00 14.19
CA ALA A 35 -2.36 4.06 13.57
C ALA A 35 -3.64 4.35 14.37
N PRO A 36 -4.02 5.63 14.53
CA PRO A 36 -5.22 5.99 15.30
C PRO A 36 -6.54 5.54 14.66
N VAL A 37 -6.55 5.28 13.34
CA VAL A 37 -7.71 4.74 12.62
C VAL A 37 -7.30 3.44 11.93
N ILE A 38 -7.99 2.35 12.26
CA ILE A 38 -7.77 1.03 11.65
C ILE A 38 -9.13 0.36 11.45
N THR A 39 -9.38 -0.09 10.22
CA THR A 39 -10.54 -0.93 9.89
C THR A 39 -10.08 -2.29 9.40
N ARG A 40 -10.80 -3.33 9.78
CA ARG A 40 -10.67 -4.70 9.25
C ARG A 40 -12.04 -5.22 8.95
N ASP A 41 -12.20 -5.78 7.77
CA ASP A 41 -13.47 -6.33 7.33
C ASP A 41 -13.26 -7.52 6.39
N ASP A 42 -14.27 -8.36 6.23
CA ASP A 42 -14.18 -9.55 5.39
C ASP A 42 -15.52 -9.99 4.81
N ILE A 43 -15.48 -10.66 3.66
CA ILE A 43 -16.67 -11.18 2.99
C ILE A 43 -16.34 -12.48 2.24
N VAL A 44 -17.35 -13.34 2.08
CA VAL A 44 -17.28 -14.48 1.15
C VAL A 44 -17.91 -14.10 -0.18
N ILE A 45 -17.17 -14.27 -1.26
CA ILE A 45 -17.58 -14.02 -2.64
C ILE A 45 -17.71 -15.35 -3.37
N HIS A 46 -18.90 -15.68 -3.89
CA HIS A 46 -19.19 -16.92 -4.60
C HIS A 46 -18.79 -16.81 -6.08
N ALA A 47 -17.48 -16.66 -6.30
CA ALA A 47 -16.90 -16.55 -7.63
C ALA A 47 -15.49 -17.19 -7.65
N PRO A 48 -14.94 -17.55 -8.85
CA PRO A 48 -13.58 -18.05 -8.97
C PRO A 48 -12.55 -17.02 -8.49
N LEU A 49 -11.52 -17.48 -7.77
CA LEU A 49 -10.44 -16.63 -7.23
C LEU A 49 -9.78 -15.75 -8.31
N ASP A 50 -9.53 -16.31 -9.49
CA ASP A 50 -8.91 -15.56 -10.59
C ASP A 50 -9.78 -14.37 -11.04
N ARG A 51 -11.10 -14.54 -11.00
CA ARG A 51 -12.05 -13.49 -11.34
C ARG A 51 -12.05 -12.38 -10.28
N VAL A 52 -12.17 -12.75 -9.00
CA VAL A 52 -12.16 -11.78 -7.89
C VAL A 52 -10.84 -11.01 -7.86
N TRP A 53 -9.72 -11.71 -7.97
CA TRP A 53 -8.39 -11.12 -8.05
C TRP A 53 -8.25 -10.14 -9.23
N LYS A 54 -8.69 -10.53 -10.42
CA LYS A 54 -8.61 -9.69 -11.60
C LYS A 54 -9.43 -8.41 -11.44
N ILE A 55 -10.66 -8.49 -10.92
CA ILE A 55 -11.52 -7.32 -10.69
C ILE A 55 -10.85 -6.34 -9.72
N GLN A 56 -10.30 -6.83 -8.61
CA GLN A 56 -9.65 -5.98 -7.62
C GLN A 56 -8.34 -5.36 -8.11
N THR A 57 -7.56 -6.07 -8.92
CA THR A 57 -6.24 -5.59 -9.39
C THR A 57 -6.27 -4.83 -10.71
N ASP A 58 -7.39 -4.81 -11.41
CA ASP A 58 -7.63 -3.99 -12.59
C ASP A 58 -8.11 -2.59 -12.14
N VAL A 59 -7.17 -1.82 -11.59
CA VAL A 59 -7.48 -0.55 -10.91
C VAL A 59 -8.14 0.48 -11.83
N GLU A 60 -7.79 0.50 -13.12
CA GLU A 60 -8.39 1.43 -14.09
C GLU A 60 -9.86 1.09 -14.40
N ALA A 61 -10.30 -0.12 -14.06
CA ALA A 61 -11.70 -0.53 -14.20
C ALA A 61 -12.54 -0.24 -12.93
N TRP A 62 -11.96 0.23 -11.82
CA TRP A 62 -12.70 0.50 -10.58
C TRP A 62 -13.90 1.44 -10.76
N PRO A 63 -13.82 2.56 -11.50
CA PRO A 63 -14.98 3.46 -11.68
C PRO A 63 -16.22 2.79 -12.27
N ALA A 64 -16.06 1.66 -12.96
CA ALA A 64 -17.18 0.94 -13.58
C ALA A 64 -18.00 0.09 -12.58
N TRP A 65 -17.49 -0.14 -11.36
CA TRP A 65 -18.16 -1.00 -10.37
C TRP A 65 -18.04 -0.50 -8.91
N GLN A 66 -17.14 0.44 -8.64
CA GLN A 66 -16.99 1.10 -7.34
C GLN A 66 -17.48 2.56 -7.47
N PRO A 67 -18.73 2.86 -7.06
CA PRO A 67 -19.35 4.17 -7.29
C PRO A 67 -18.59 5.35 -6.70
N ASP A 68 -17.88 5.14 -5.58
CA ASP A 68 -17.13 6.21 -4.93
C ASP A 68 -15.84 6.58 -5.67
N VAL A 69 -15.33 5.67 -6.51
CA VAL A 69 -14.13 5.93 -7.31
C VAL A 69 -14.53 6.63 -8.60
N THR A 70 -14.05 7.84 -8.78
CA THR A 70 -14.41 8.69 -9.92
C THR A 70 -13.43 8.58 -11.08
N GLU A 71 -12.16 8.34 -10.78
CA GLU A 71 -11.10 8.25 -11.78
C GLU A 71 -9.93 7.42 -11.25
N VAL A 72 -9.27 6.66 -12.14
CA VAL A 72 -8.01 5.99 -11.85
C VAL A 72 -7.10 6.01 -13.08
N THR A 73 -5.83 6.35 -12.88
CA THR A 73 -4.80 6.32 -13.93
C THR A 73 -3.54 5.63 -13.41
N LYS A 74 -3.13 4.55 -14.05
CA LYS A 74 -1.83 3.93 -13.75
C LYS A 74 -0.69 4.77 -14.30
N GLN A 75 0.26 5.11 -13.43
CA GLN A 75 1.52 5.75 -13.84
C GLN A 75 2.56 4.70 -14.28
N THR A 76 2.38 3.45 -13.85
CA THR A 76 3.26 2.34 -14.21
C THR A 76 2.52 1.37 -15.14
N PRO A 77 2.96 1.18 -16.39
CA PRO A 77 2.31 0.28 -17.34
C PRO A 77 2.35 -1.19 -16.92
N GLY A 78 1.39 -1.95 -17.42
CA GLY A 78 1.30 -3.41 -17.24
C GLY A 78 0.60 -3.83 -15.94
N PRO A 79 0.69 -5.12 -15.56
CA PRO A 79 0.12 -5.64 -14.32
C PRO A 79 0.74 -4.99 -13.09
N LEU A 80 -0.05 -4.86 -12.01
CA LEU A 80 0.45 -4.35 -10.74
C LEU A 80 1.57 -5.25 -10.18
N ARG A 81 2.64 -4.61 -9.72
CA ARG A 81 3.78 -5.24 -9.05
C ARG A 81 4.29 -4.29 -7.96
N ALA A 82 5.15 -4.77 -7.08
CA ALA A 82 5.81 -3.89 -6.12
C ALA A 82 6.51 -2.73 -6.86
N GLY A 83 6.32 -1.51 -6.38
CA GLY A 83 6.75 -0.26 -7.01
C GLY A 83 5.81 0.29 -8.09
N SER A 84 4.73 -0.39 -8.47
CA SER A 84 3.71 0.20 -9.35
C SER A 84 3.04 1.38 -8.67
N VAL A 85 2.81 2.45 -9.44
CA VAL A 85 2.14 3.67 -8.97
C VAL A 85 0.87 3.89 -9.77
N PHE A 86 -0.20 4.26 -9.09
CA PHE A 86 -1.44 4.74 -9.71
C PHE A 86 -1.99 5.94 -8.93
N VAL A 87 -2.64 6.84 -9.66
CA VAL A 87 -3.33 8.00 -9.11
C VAL A 87 -4.82 7.78 -9.27
N TRP A 88 -5.58 8.04 -8.23
CA TRP A 88 -7.02 7.83 -8.23
C TRP A 88 -7.74 8.91 -7.42
N SER A 89 -9.02 9.04 -7.65
CA SER A 89 -9.88 10.02 -6.98
C SER A 89 -11.16 9.35 -6.51
N VAL A 90 -11.64 9.76 -5.36
CA VAL A 90 -12.96 9.39 -4.83
C VAL A 90 -13.80 10.64 -4.66
N HIS A 91 -15.09 10.49 -4.37
CA HIS A 91 -15.92 11.64 -4.03
C HIS A 91 -15.36 12.41 -2.84
N GLY A 92 -15.04 13.68 -3.06
CA GLY A 92 -14.49 14.57 -2.02
C GLY A 92 -12.97 14.56 -1.85
N LEU A 93 -12.25 13.59 -2.45
CA LEU A 93 -10.79 13.50 -2.35
C LEU A 93 -10.16 13.17 -3.71
N LYS A 94 -9.35 14.09 -4.23
CA LYS A 94 -8.71 13.97 -5.54
C LYS A 94 -7.23 13.64 -5.45
N ASP A 95 -6.71 13.06 -6.54
CA ASP A 95 -5.28 12.86 -6.79
C ASP A 95 -4.55 12.06 -5.70
N ILE A 96 -5.21 11.03 -5.18
CA ILE A 96 -4.60 10.10 -4.24
C ILE A 96 -3.52 9.31 -4.97
N THR A 97 -2.27 9.50 -4.62
CA THR A 97 -1.16 8.74 -5.19
C THR A 97 -0.89 7.51 -4.34
N SER A 98 -1.09 6.33 -4.91
CA SER A 98 -0.83 5.06 -4.25
C SER A 98 0.35 4.33 -4.90
N THR A 99 1.24 3.82 -4.06
CA THR A 99 2.34 2.93 -4.47
C THR A 99 2.04 1.53 -3.99
N VAL A 100 2.11 0.56 -4.91
CA VAL A 100 2.00 -0.85 -4.58
C VAL A 100 3.27 -1.30 -3.86
N GLN A 101 3.12 -1.81 -2.66
CA GLN A 101 4.23 -2.23 -1.80
C GLN A 101 4.50 -3.73 -1.91
N GLN A 102 3.45 -4.53 -2.07
CA GLN A 102 3.55 -5.97 -2.24
C GLN A 102 2.49 -6.50 -3.19
N VAL A 103 2.85 -7.48 -4.02
CA VAL A 103 1.92 -8.34 -4.75
C VAL A 103 2.34 -9.79 -4.58
N ARG A 104 1.44 -10.60 -4.06
CA ARG A 104 1.48 -12.07 -4.11
C ARG A 104 0.26 -12.50 -4.93
N PRO A 105 0.42 -12.84 -6.22
CA PRO A 105 -0.70 -13.08 -7.13
C PRO A 105 -1.73 -14.04 -6.56
N ARG A 106 -3.01 -13.67 -6.66
CA ARG A 106 -4.17 -14.44 -6.16
C ARG A 106 -4.19 -14.66 -4.65
N HIS A 107 -3.33 -13.96 -3.92
CA HIS A 107 -3.27 -14.13 -2.46
C HIS A 107 -3.28 -12.80 -1.72
N ARG A 108 -2.40 -11.86 -2.08
CA ARG A 108 -2.27 -10.61 -1.31
C ARG A 108 -1.81 -9.46 -2.20
N ILE A 109 -2.36 -8.29 -1.95
CA ILE A 109 -1.84 -7.03 -2.47
C ILE A 109 -1.86 -5.97 -1.37
N VAL A 110 -0.81 -5.15 -1.34
CA VAL A 110 -0.67 -4.03 -0.40
C VAL A 110 -0.31 -2.79 -1.21
N TRP A 111 -1.02 -1.71 -0.96
CA TRP A 111 -0.68 -0.39 -1.50
C TRP A 111 -0.93 0.68 -0.45
N GLY A 112 -0.43 1.86 -0.67
CA GLY A 112 -0.65 3.00 0.19
C GLY A 112 0.12 4.20 -0.28
N GLY A 113 0.00 5.27 0.46
CA GLY A 113 0.69 6.53 0.19
C GLY A 113 0.06 7.69 0.96
N PRO A 114 0.66 8.87 0.86
CA PRO A 114 0.12 10.08 1.45
C PRO A 114 -0.97 10.69 0.57
N ALA A 115 -2.04 11.17 1.20
CA ALA A 115 -3.07 12.01 0.58
C ALA A 115 -3.57 13.04 1.59
N GLN A 116 -3.46 14.33 1.28
CA GLN A 116 -3.94 15.46 2.12
C GLN A 116 -3.51 15.38 3.60
N GLY A 117 -2.28 14.96 3.87
CA GLY A 117 -1.75 14.84 5.24
C GLY A 117 -2.10 13.54 5.96
N ILE A 118 -2.87 12.66 5.32
CA ILE A 118 -3.14 11.29 5.79
C ILE A 118 -2.16 10.34 5.12
N THR A 119 -1.55 9.46 5.89
CA THR A 119 -0.79 8.32 5.39
C THR A 119 -1.65 7.08 5.53
N ALA A 120 -1.95 6.42 4.41
CA ALA A 120 -2.76 5.22 4.36
C ALA A 120 -1.95 4.00 3.94
N VAL A 121 -2.24 2.85 4.54
CA VAL A 121 -1.79 1.53 4.07
C VAL A 121 -2.99 0.61 3.98
N HIS A 122 -3.26 0.11 2.78
CA HIS A 122 -4.39 -0.76 2.48
C HIS A 122 -3.91 -2.15 2.06
N VAL A 123 -4.46 -3.16 2.68
CA VAL A 123 -4.11 -4.57 2.48
C VAL A 123 -5.34 -5.35 2.06
N TRP A 124 -5.17 -6.19 1.04
CA TRP A 124 -6.18 -7.14 0.59
C TRP A 124 -5.60 -8.55 0.60
N THR A 125 -6.32 -9.49 1.18
CA THR A 125 -5.96 -10.91 1.23
C THR A 125 -7.10 -11.75 0.68
N PHE A 126 -6.77 -12.72 -0.18
CA PHE A 126 -7.70 -13.60 -0.88
C PHE A 126 -7.38 -15.04 -0.54
N THR A 127 -8.33 -15.77 0.03
CA THR A 127 -8.16 -17.16 0.41
C THR A 127 -9.27 -18.00 -0.22
N ARG A 128 -8.91 -19.14 -0.83
CA ARG A 128 -9.91 -20.06 -1.36
C ARG A 128 -10.79 -20.58 -0.22
N ALA A 129 -12.09 -20.47 -0.40
CA ALA A 129 -13.10 -21.07 0.46
C ALA A 129 -13.79 -22.23 -0.29
N ARG A 130 -14.60 -23.01 0.43
CA ARG A 130 -15.32 -24.15 -0.16
C ARG A 130 -16.17 -23.73 -1.37
N ASP A 131 -16.87 -22.62 -1.25
CA ASP A 131 -17.88 -22.17 -2.21
C ASP A 131 -17.50 -20.80 -2.85
N GLY A 132 -16.19 -20.49 -2.93
CA GLY A 132 -15.74 -19.23 -3.50
C GLY A 132 -14.42 -18.73 -2.92
N VAL A 133 -14.38 -17.46 -2.57
CA VAL A 133 -13.20 -16.75 -2.05
C VAL A 133 -13.58 -16.00 -0.78
N HIS A 134 -12.85 -16.23 0.30
CA HIS A 134 -12.83 -15.35 1.46
C HIS A 134 -11.89 -14.18 1.15
N VAL A 135 -12.44 -12.97 1.11
CA VAL A 135 -11.72 -11.73 0.92
C VAL A 135 -11.67 -11.02 2.25
N HIS A 136 -10.46 -10.73 2.71
CA HIS A 136 -10.18 -9.92 3.90
C HIS A 136 -9.49 -8.64 3.46
N THR A 137 -9.93 -7.51 4.02
CA THR A 137 -9.29 -6.22 3.83
C THR A 137 -8.98 -5.59 5.17
N GLU A 138 -7.87 -4.87 5.23
CA GLU A 138 -7.52 -4.03 6.38
C GLU A 138 -6.86 -2.75 5.89
N GLU A 139 -7.17 -1.64 6.53
CA GLU A 139 -6.56 -0.36 6.21
C GLU A 139 -6.25 0.42 7.49
N SER A 140 -5.13 1.13 7.49
CA SER A 140 -4.72 2.03 8.55
C SER A 140 -4.52 3.45 8.03
N TRP A 141 -4.98 4.44 8.81
CA TRP A 141 -4.78 5.85 8.53
C TRP A 141 -4.09 6.54 9.70
N SER A 142 -3.06 7.34 9.41
CA SER A 142 -2.34 8.16 10.38
C SER A 142 -2.09 9.57 9.83
N GLY A 143 -1.72 10.50 10.71
CA GLY A 143 -1.40 11.89 10.38
C GLY A 143 -2.32 12.89 11.06
N ALA A 144 -1.93 14.16 11.05
CA ALA A 144 -2.60 15.23 11.79
C ALA A 144 -4.12 15.36 11.52
N PRO A 145 -4.63 15.21 10.28
CA PRO A 145 -6.09 15.21 10.05
C PRO A 145 -6.80 14.06 10.78
N VAL A 146 -6.16 12.90 10.88
CA VAL A 146 -6.75 11.72 11.56
C VAL A 146 -6.80 11.94 13.07
N GLU A 147 -5.75 12.51 13.63
CA GLU A 147 -5.69 12.85 15.05
C GLU A 147 -6.70 13.93 15.45
N SER A 148 -7.05 14.85 14.54
CA SER A 148 -7.99 15.94 14.80
C SER A 148 -9.45 15.48 14.85
N ASP A 149 -9.83 14.41 14.16
CA ASP A 149 -11.20 13.85 14.16
C ASP A 149 -11.20 12.33 13.93
N THR A 150 -10.57 11.60 14.85
CA THR A 150 -10.43 10.15 14.79
C THR A 150 -11.79 9.43 14.68
N ALA A 151 -12.80 9.90 15.41
CA ALA A 151 -14.10 9.24 15.43
C ALA A 151 -14.83 9.32 14.07
N ALA A 152 -14.85 10.51 13.46
CA ALA A 152 -15.47 10.68 12.15
C ALA A 152 -14.70 9.92 11.05
N LEU A 153 -13.36 9.95 11.10
CA LEU A 153 -12.55 9.26 10.10
C LEU A 153 -12.58 7.73 10.27
N GLN A 154 -12.69 7.22 11.51
CA GLN A 154 -12.95 5.79 11.74
C GLN A 154 -14.28 5.36 11.10
N ALA A 155 -15.36 6.09 11.38
CA ALA A 155 -16.67 5.78 10.80
C ALA A 155 -16.67 5.87 9.25
N ALA A 156 -15.93 6.84 8.70
CA ALA A 156 -15.81 6.97 7.24
C ALA A 156 -15.04 5.81 6.62
N LEU A 157 -13.94 5.36 7.24
CA LEU A 157 -13.16 4.23 6.75
C LEU A 157 -13.97 2.92 6.86
N ASP A 158 -14.66 2.67 7.97
CA ASP A 158 -15.51 1.51 8.17
C ASP A 158 -16.57 1.40 7.06
N ALA A 159 -17.30 2.50 6.81
CA ALA A 159 -18.31 2.53 5.76
C ALA A 159 -17.72 2.35 4.35
N SER A 160 -16.52 2.90 4.10
CA SER A 160 -15.84 2.77 2.81
C SER A 160 -15.42 1.34 2.51
N LEU A 161 -14.82 0.62 3.47
CA LEU A 161 -14.38 -0.76 3.27
C LEU A 161 -15.55 -1.74 3.16
N ASP A 162 -16.58 -1.59 3.97
CA ASP A 162 -17.83 -2.36 3.85
C ASP A 162 -18.43 -2.21 2.44
N ALA A 163 -18.61 -0.97 1.98
CA ALA A 163 -19.13 -0.70 0.64
C ALA A 163 -18.24 -1.29 -0.46
N TRP A 164 -16.92 -1.21 -0.30
CA TRP A 164 -15.98 -1.76 -1.29
C TRP A 164 -16.10 -3.27 -1.41
N LEU A 165 -16.15 -3.98 -0.29
CA LEU A 165 -16.33 -5.44 -0.26
C LEU A 165 -17.65 -5.85 -0.92
N HIS A 166 -18.75 -5.16 -0.61
CA HIS A 166 -20.07 -5.44 -1.20
C HIS A 166 -20.10 -5.16 -2.70
N ASN A 167 -19.49 -4.10 -3.17
CA ASN A 167 -19.40 -3.78 -4.60
C ASN A 167 -18.51 -4.78 -5.36
N LEU A 168 -17.38 -5.20 -4.77
CA LEU A 168 -16.54 -6.25 -5.32
C LEU A 168 -17.30 -7.57 -5.47
N LYS A 169 -18.03 -7.96 -4.41
CA LYS A 169 -18.91 -9.14 -4.41
C LYS A 169 -19.96 -9.05 -5.51
N ALA A 170 -20.71 -7.98 -5.53
CA ALA A 170 -21.75 -7.76 -6.54
C ALA A 170 -21.19 -7.78 -7.97
N ARG A 171 -19.97 -7.28 -8.20
CA ARG A 171 -19.29 -7.31 -9.49
C ARG A 171 -18.79 -8.71 -9.87
N ALA A 172 -18.28 -9.45 -8.90
CA ALA A 172 -17.69 -10.76 -9.14
C ALA A 172 -18.71 -11.88 -9.34
N GLU A 173 -19.89 -11.76 -8.74
CA GLU A 173 -20.96 -12.78 -8.78
C GLU A 173 -21.93 -12.61 -9.97
N ARG A 174 -21.78 -11.56 -10.76
CA ARG A 174 -22.51 -11.38 -12.06
C ARG A 174 -21.88 -12.25 -13.14
#